data_2be3ed7c72bc62b4b8b4ababed060c6d
#
_entry.id   2be3ed7c72bc62b4b8b4ababed060c6d
#
_cell.length_a   1.000
_cell.length_b   1.000
_cell.length_c   1.000
_cell.angle_alpha   90.00
_cell.angle_beta   90.00
_cell.angle_gamma   90.00
#
_symmetry.space_group_name_H-M   'P 1'
#
loop_
_entity.id
_entity.type
_entity.pdbx_description
1 polymer ?
#
loop_
_entity_poly.entity_id
_entity_poly.type
_entity_poly.pdbx_seq_one_letter_code
_entity_poly.pdbx_strand_id
1 'polypeptide(L)'
;MAMKQDFAHRVKAQMDVWQGQIKDYQEQLEQAGDKAKAEYKKAVALMQKRVDEARKLFEDAQSASESAWQDVQRANQKAFAQLQRGWADAVSRFGRRKK
;
A
#
# COMPACT_ATOMS: atom_id res chain seq x y z
N MET A 1 -26.36 0.98 5.94
CA MET A 1 -25.22 0.21 5.51
C MET A 1 -23.94 0.98 5.68
N ALA A 2 -22.99 0.41 6.33
CA ALA A 2 -21.77 1.13 6.66
C ALA A 2 -20.66 0.86 5.66
N MET A 3 -20.95 1.07 4.38
CA MET A 3 -19.96 0.81 3.34
C MET A 3 -18.70 1.63 3.51
N LYS A 4 -18.85 2.86 4.01
CA LYS A 4 -17.71 3.71 4.29
C LYS A 4 -16.80 3.08 5.33
N GLN A 5 -17.36 2.56 6.40
CA GLN A 5 -16.58 1.91 7.45
C GLN A 5 -15.95 0.61 6.96
N ASP A 6 -16.68 -0.14 6.14
CA ASP A 6 -16.14 -1.37 5.58
C ASP A 6 -14.91 -1.07 4.71
N PHE A 7 -14.99 -0.05 3.88
CA PHE A 7 -13.87 0.35 3.05
C PHE A 7 -12.69 0.79 3.92
N ALA A 8 -12.96 1.63 4.92
CA ALA A 8 -11.90 2.13 5.80
C ALA A 8 -11.22 0.97 6.52
N HIS A 9 -12.00 0.00 7.00
CA HIS A 9 -11.43 -1.14 7.70
C HIS A 9 -10.54 -1.97 6.77
N ARG A 10 -10.98 -2.16 5.54
CA ARG A 10 -10.19 -2.94 4.57
C ARG A 10 -8.88 -2.24 4.24
N VAL A 11 -8.93 -0.94 4.05
CA VAL A 11 -7.72 -0.18 3.75
C VAL A 11 -6.77 -0.23 4.94
N LYS A 12 -7.29 -0.05 6.14
CA LYS A 12 -6.44 -0.09 7.33
C LYS A 12 -5.82 -1.46 7.53
N ALA A 13 -6.59 -2.51 7.35
CA ALA A 13 -6.05 -3.86 7.48
C ALA A 13 -4.94 -4.09 6.47
N GLN A 14 -5.14 -3.63 5.24
CA GLN A 14 -4.12 -3.78 4.21
C GLN A 14 -2.88 -2.96 4.54
N MET A 15 -3.06 -1.74 5.05
CA MET A 15 -1.92 -0.93 5.46
C MET A 15 -1.09 -1.63 6.54
N ASP A 16 -1.77 -2.22 7.51
CA ASP A 16 -1.07 -2.91 8.60
C ASP A 16 -0.24 -4.07 8.06
N VAL A 17 -0.82 -4.85 7.14
CA VAL A 17 -0.08 -5.94 6.50
C VAL A 17 1.11 -5.40 5.72
N TRP A 18 0.90 -4.37 4.94
CA TRP A 18 1.96 -3.80 4.11
C TRP A 18 3.09 -3.23 4.97
N GLN A 19 2.77 -2.58 6.08
CA GLN A 19 3.80 -2.05 6.96
C GLN A 19 4.65 -3.16 7.56
N GLY A 20 4.02 -4.26 7.93
CA GLY A 20 4.77 -5.42 8.40
C GLY A 20 5.67 -5.99 7.33
N GLN A 21 5.19 -6.06 6.10
CA GLN A 21 6.00 -6.55 4.99
C GLN A 21 7.15 -5.61 4.68
N ILE A 22 6.91 -4.30 4.76
CA ILE A 22 7.98 -3.34 4.54
C ILE A 22 9.11 -3.55 5.53
N LYS A 23 8.76 -3.81 6.79
CA LYS A 23 9.77 -4.05 7.79
C LYS A 23 10.63 -5.26 7.43
N ASP A 24 10.00 -6.33 6.97
CA ASP A 24 10.73 -7.51 6.53
C ASP A 24 11.64 -7.21 5.35
N TYR A 25 11.15 -6.45 4.39
CA TYR A 25 11.95 -6.10 3.22
C TYR A 25 13.09 -5.17 3.57
N GLN A 26 12.90 -4.29 4.55
CA GLN A 26 14.00 -3.45 5.02
C GLN A 26 15.10 -4.28 5.65
N GLU A 27 14.75 -5.33 6.37
CA GLU A 27 15.75 -6.23 6.90
C GLU A 27 16.53 -6.95 5.81
N GLN A 28 15.82 -7.39 4.77
CA GLN A 28 16.48 -8.00 3.63
C GLN A 28 17.38 -7.01 2.92
N LEU A 29 16.93 -5.76 2.83
CA LEU A 29 17.73 -4.70 2.22
C LEU A 29 19.06 -4.51 2.92
N GLU A 30 19.05 -4.54 4.26
CA GLU A 30 20.27 -4.34 5.03
C GLU A 30 21.26 -5.47 4.82
N GLN A 31 20.75 -6.65 4.50
CA GLN A 31 21.62 -7.82 4.28
C GLN A 31 22.03 -7.99 2.85
N ALA A 32 21.50 -7.18 1.94
CA ALA A 32 21.78 -7.33 0.51
C ALA A 32 23.15 -6.77 0.16
N GLY A 33 23.71 -7.29 -0.92
CA GLY A 33 24.94 -6.72 -1.47
C GLY A 33 24.69 -5.35 -2.10
N ASP A 34 25.75 -4.65 -2.42
CA ASP A 34 25.64 -3.26 -2.85
C ASP A 34 24.74 -3.09 -4.07
N LYS A 35 24.86 -3.97 -5.05
CA LYS A 35 24.05 -3.87 -6.26
C LYS A 35 22.58 -4.13 -6.00
N ALA A 36 22.29 -5.19 -5.24
CA ALA A 36 20.92 -5.53 -4.90
C ALA A 36 20.33 -4.47 -3.96
N LYS A 37 21.15 -3.89 -3.12
CA LYS A 37 20.69 -2.89 -2.17
C LYS A 37 20.06 -1.70 -2.88
N ALA A 38 20.67 -1.24 -3.97
CA ALA A 38 20.11 -0.09 -4.71
C ALA A 38 18.72 -0.41 -5.26
N GLU A 39 18.55 -1.63 -5.82
CA GLU A 39 17.25 -2.03 -6.35
C GLU A 39 16.21 -2.21 -5.26
N TYR A 40 16.61 -2.82 -4.14
CA TYR A 40 15.71 -3.04 -3.03
C TYR A 40 15.28 -1.71 -2.41
N LYS A 41 16.20 -0.76 -2.36
CA LYS A 41 15.89 0.56 -1.81
C LYS A 41 14.78 1.23 -2.61
N LYS A 42 14.85 1.13 -3.92
CA LYS A 42 13.81 1.68 -4.79
C LYS A 42 12.47 0.98 -4.56
N ALA A 43 12.51 -0.34 -4.40
CA ALA A 43 11.27 -1.09 -4.17
C ALA A 43 10.65 -0.71 -2.83
N VAL A 44 11.47 -0.61 -1.79
CA VAL A 44 10.95 -0.22 -0.47
C VAL A 44 10.38 1.19 -0.51
N ALA A 45 11.03 2.11 -1.22
CA ALA A 45 10.50 3.46 -1.35
C ALA A 45 9.14 3.46 -2.03
N LEU A 46 8.96 2.64 -3.07
CA LEU A 46 7.67 2.50 -3.73
C LEU A 46 6.62 1.95 -2.77
N MET A 47 6.99 0.95 -1.98
CA MET A 47 6.09 0.37 -1.00
C MET A 47 5.64 1.41 0.01
N GLN A 48 6.57 2.22 0.52
CA GLN A 48 6.22 3.29 1.44
C GLN A 48 5.24 4.27 0.80
N LYS A 49 5.48 4.60 -0.45
CA LYS A 49 4.58 5.51 -1.15
C LYS A 49 3.17 4.92 -1.25
N ARG A 50 3.06 3.62 -1.51
CA ARG A 50 1.75 2.98 -1.58
C ARG A 50 1.04 3.01 -0.24
N VAL A 51 1.79 2.79 0.84
CA VAL A 51 1.21 2.88 2.18
C VAL A 51 0.71 4.30 2.46
N ASP A 52 1.48 5.31 2.09
CA ASP A 52 1.07 6.69 2.29
C ASP A 52 -0.20 7.01 1.50
N GLU A 53 -0.30 6.51 0.28
CA GLU A 53 -1.49 6.71 -0.53
C GLU A 53 -2.69 6.00 0.08
N ALA A 54 -2.48 4.80 0.61
CA ALA A 54 -3.55 4.07 1.27
C ALA A 54 -4.02 4.80 2.53
N ARG A 55 -3.08 5.38 3.28
CA ARG A 55 -3.45 6.16 4.46
C ARG A 55 -4.35 7.32 4.08
N LYS A 56 -4.04 7.97 2.97
CA LYS A 56 -4.85 9.06 2.50
C LYS A 56 -6.26 8.61 2.16
N LEU A 57 -6.38 7.46 1.50
CA LEU A 57 -7.69 6.90 1.20
C LEU A 57 -8.46 6.62 2.48
N PHE A 58 -7.78 6.07 3.48
CA PHE A 58 -8.40 5.78 4.76
C PHE A 58 -8.93 7.05 5.42
N GLU A 59 -8.09 8.08 5.45
CA GLU A 59 -8.47 9.35 6.08
C GLU A 59 -9.63 10.00 5.34
N ASP A 60 -9.59 9.97 4.01
CA ASP A 60 -10.67 10.54 3.21
C ASP A 60 -11.98 9.81 3.48
N ALA A 61 -11.93 8.48 3.57
CA ALA A 61 -13.13 7.72 3.86
C ALA A 61 -13.68 8.04 5.25
N GLN A 62 -12.80 8.18 6.22
CA GLN A 62 -13.25 8.46 7.58
C GLN A 62 -13.84 9.85 7.74
N SER A 63 -13.29 10.82 7.03
CA SER A 63 -13.74 12.19 7.17
C SER A 63 -14.95 12.54 6.29
N ALA A 64 -15.27 11.70 5.31
CA ALA A 64 -16.38 11.98 4.43
C ALA A 64 -17.71 11.76 5.13
N SER A 65 -18.70 12.61 4.85
CA SER A 65 -20.06 12.34 5.26
C SER A 65 -20.60 11.18 4.42
N GLU A 66 -21.76 10.64 4.85
CA GLU A 66 -22.36 9.54 4.11
C GLU A 66 -22.67 9.92 2.68
N SER A 67 -23.22 11.10 2.47
CA SER A 67 -23.55 11.51 1.11
C SER A 67 -22.30 11.80 0.29
N ALA A 68 -21.30 12.41 0.91
CA ALA A 68 -20.04 12.63 0.21
C ALA A 68 -19.37 11.30 -0.16
N TRP A 69 -19.45 10.32 0.74
CA TRP A 69 -18.88 9.00 0.46
C TRP A 69 -19.55 8.34 -0.74
N GLN A 70 -20.88 8.46 -0.83
CA GLN A 70 -21.59 7.88 -1.98
C GLN A 70 -21.09 8.45 -3.30
N ASP A 71 -20.69 9.72 -3.30
CA ASP A 71 -20.19 10.35 -4.52
C ASP A 71 -18.79 9.87 -4.89
N VAL A 72 -17.96 9.53 -3.91
CA VAL A 72 -16.54 9.23 -4.18
C VAL A 72 -16.18 7.78 -3.98
N GLN A 73 -17.12 6.93 -3.52
CA GLN A 73 -16.76 5.56 -3.16
C GLN A 73 -16.20 4.78 -4.35
N ARG A 74 -16.76 4.98 -5.52
CA ARG A 74 -16.31 4.25 -6.70
C ARG A 74 -14.88 4.62 -7.05
N ALA A 75 -14.58 5.93 -7.00
CA ALA A 75 -13.22 6.39 -7.29
C ALA A 75 -12.24 5.87 -6.25
N ASN A 76 -12.65 5.86 -4.98
CA ASN A 76 -11.78 5.37 -3.92
C ASN A 76 -11.53 3.87 -4.01
N GLN A 77 -12.56 3.10 -4.36
CA GLN A 77 -12.37 1.66 -4.55
C GLN A 77 -11.44 1.37 -5.71
N LYS A 78 -11.57 2.13 -6.79
CA LYS A 78 -10.68 1.98 -7.93
C LYS A 78 -9.25 2.35 -7.56
N ALA A 79 -9.09 3.44 -6.81
CA ALA A 79 -7.76 3.86 -6.37
C ALA A 79 -7.11 2.80 -5.49
N PHE A 80 -7.90 2.18 -4.60
CA PHE A 80 -7.37 1.14 -3.73
C PHE A 80 -6.93 -0.08 -4.55
N ALA A 81 -7.71 -0.46 -5.55
CA ALA A 81 -7.33 -1.55 -6.43
C ALA A 81 -6.02 -1.25 -7.16
N GLN A 82 -5.83 -0.01 -7.59
CA GLN A 82 -4.59 0.39 -8.22
C GLN A 82 -3.41 0.33 -7.25
N LEU A 83 -3.64 0.69 -5.99
CA LEU A 83 -2.60 0.58 -4.97
C LEU A 83 -2.19 -0.87 -4.77
N GLN A 84 -3.15 -1.78 -4.76
CA GLN A 84 -2.84 -3.20 -4.61
C GLN A 84 -2.00 -3.71 -5.77
N ARG A 85 -2.29 -3.25 -6.98
CA ARG A 85 -1.47 -3.62 -8.14
C ARG A 85 -0.07 -3.02 -8.03
N GLY A 86 0.02 -1.77 -7.61
CA GLY A 86 1.32 -1.13 -7.43
C GLY A 86 2.15 -1.82 -6.38
N TRP A 87 1.51 -2.29 -5.31
CA TRP A 87 2.20 -3.04 -4.28
C TRP A 87 2.75 -4.36 -4.84
N ALA A 88 1.91 -5.09 -5.57
CA ALA A 88 2.34 -6.35 -6.15
C ALA A 88 3.52 -6.13 -7.11
N ASP A 89 3.49 -5.05 -7.86
CA ASP A 89 4.58 -4.71 -8.76
C ASP A 89 5.87 -4.46 -7.98
N ALA A 90 5.79 -3.71 -6.88
CA ALA A 90 6.96 -3.44 -6.05
C ALA A 90 7.52 -4.72 -5.45
N VAL A 91 6.63 -5.59 -4.97
CA VAL A 91 7.06 -6.87 -4.41
C VAL A 91 7.75 -7.74 -5.46
N SER A 92 7.24 -7.72 -6.68
CA SER A 92 7.82 -8.56 -7.72
C SER A 92 9.26 -8.15 -8.05
N ARG A 93 9.63 -6.91 -7.78
CA ARG A 93 11.01 -6.47 -7.98
C ARG A 93 11.96 -7.18 -7.03
N PHE A 94 11.53 -7.44 -5.80
CA PHE A 94 12.31 -8.26 -4.89
C PHE A 94 12.43 -9.69 -5.42
N GLY A 95 11.33 -10.24 -5.91
CA GLY A 95 11.31 -11.60 -6.42
C GLY A 95 12.27 -11.81 -7.57
N ARG A 96 12.41 -10.82 -8.44
CA ARG A 96 13.30 -10.92 -9.59
C ARG A 96 14.76 -11.08 -9.20
N ARG A 97 15.11 -10.58 -8.04
CA ARG A 97 16.50 -10.60 -7.60
C ARG A 97 16.88 -11.92 -6.91
N LYS A 98 15.91 -12.75 -6.68
CA LYS A 98 16.17 -13.98 -5.92
C LYS A 98 16.89 -15.04 -6.72
N LYS A 99 17.03 -14.88 -7.97
CA LYS A 99 17.77 -15.86 -8.76
C LYS A 99 19.29 -15.76 -8.59
#